data_7390fb72392b8ae103db037290de54ff
#
_entry.id   7390fb72392b8ae103db037290de54ff
#
_cell.length_a   1.000
_cell.length_b   1.000
_cell.length_c   1.000
_cell.angle_alpha   90.00
_cell.angle_beta   90.00
_cell.angle_gamma   90.00
#
_symmetry.space_group_name_H-M   'P 1'
#
loop_
_entity.id
_entity.type
_entity.pdbx_description
1 polymer ?
#
loop_
_entity_poly.entity_id
_entity_poly.type
_entity_poly.pdbx_seq_one_letter_code
_entity_poly.pdbx_strand_id
1 'polypeptide(L)'
;MLRVGDIVTVREGFPNGDNPEFTVCRVVRDGAGIIKYKLAGYAGRFFTELELVHTGKPNVCPHQFNVGDRVVNIENDTIDVIETVSRTVKGVMYTLENSLKFKYDKDLRPANYTLF
;
A
#
# COMPACT_ATOMS: atom_id res chain seq x y z
N MET A 1 -8.00 -1.39 -6.73
CA MET A 1 -7.37 -0.95 -5.48
C MET A 1 -6.17 -0.07 -5.80
N LEU A 2 -6.03 1.04 -5.08
CA LEU A 2 -4.88 1.92 -5.24
C LEU A 2 -3.63 1.31 -4.60
N ARG A 3 -2.46 1.71 -5.09
CA ARG A 3 -1.17 1.21 -4.63
C ARG A 3 -0.30 2.36 -4.15
N VAL A 4 0.65 2.05 -3.26
CA VAL A 4 1.73 2.98 -2.93
C VAL A 4 2.42 3.42 -4.22
N GLY A 5 2.61 4.73 -4.38
CA GLY A 5 3.19 5.33 -5.57
C GLY A 5 2.16 5.79 -6.61
N ASP A 6 0.90 5.47 -6.45
CA ASP A 6 -0.16 5.98 -7.32
C ASP A 6 -0.37 7.48 -7.09
N ILE A 7 -0.62 8.19 -8.18
CA ILE A 7 -0.90 9.63 -8.14
C ILE A 7 -2.41 9.81 -8.16
N VAL A 8 -2.93 10.47 -7.14
CA VAL A 8 -4.37 10.62 -6.91
C VAL A 8 -4.74 12.06 -6.61
N THR A 9 -6.03 12.37 -6.75
CA THR A 9 -6.64 13.60 -6.23
C THR A 9 -7.70 13.22 -5.21
N VAL A 10 -8.05 14.17 -4.33
CA VAL A 10 -9.15 13.98 -3.39
C VAL A 10 -10.45 14.31 -4.12
N ARG A 11 -11.40 13.38 -4.09
CA ARG A 11 -12.63 13.46 -4.89
C ARG A 11 -13.42 14.75 -4.65
N GLU A 12 -13.53 15.18 -3.41
CA GLU A 12 -14.27 16.41 -3.06
C GLU A 12 -13.53 17.70 -3.43
N GLY A 13 -12.22 17.59 -3.69
CA GLY A 13 -11.39 18.78 -3.89
C GLY A 13 -11.19 19.56 -2.60
N PHE A 14 -10.80 20.83 -2.75
CA PHE A 14 -10.54 21.74 -1.64
C PHE A 14 -11.46 22.96 -1.71
N PRO A 15 -11.72 23.62 -0.57
CA PRO A 15 -12.64 24.76 -0.54
C PRO A 15 -12.29 25.92 -1.48
N ASN A 16 -11.01 26.07 -1.81
CA ASN A 16 -10.54 27.11 -2.75
C ASN A 16 -10.66 26.72 -4.23
N GLY A 17 -11.24 25.54 -4.51
CA GLY A 17 -11.38 25.02 -5.87
C GLY A 17 -10.14 24.31 -6.41
N ASP A 18 -9.05 24.28 -5.66
CA ASP A 18 -7.85 23.54 -6.05
C ASP A 18 -8.09 22.04 -5.95
N ASN A 19 -7.41 21.31 -6.83
CA ASN A 19 -7.45 19.86 -6.81
C ASN A 19 -6.03 19.30 -7.02
N PRO A 20 -5.15 19.50 -6.03
CA PRO A 20 -3.76 19.07 -6.15
C PRO A 20 -3.65 17.56 -6.22
N GLU A 21 -2.58 17.12 -6.84
CA GLU A 21 -2.24 15.70 -6.90
C GLU A 21 -1.39 15.32 -5.70
N PHE A 22 -1.64 14.11 -5.20
CA PHE A 22 -0.88 13.52 -4.10
C PHE A 22 -0.40 12.14 -4.49
N THR A 23 0.70 11.72 -3.88
CA THR A 23 1.21 10.36 -4.04
C THR A 23 0.77 9.53 -2.85
N VAL A 24 0.18 8.37 -3.10
CA VAL A 24 -0.12 7.41 -2.05
C VAL A 24 1.20 6.90 -1.47
N CYS A 25 1.42 7.13 -0.18
CA CYS A 25 2.67 6.74 0.48
C CYS A 25 2.51 5.56 1.43
N ARG A 26 1.28 5.22 1.80
CA ARG A 26 1.01 4.07 2.68
C ARG A 26 -0.37 3.50 2.42
N VAL A 27 -0.47 2.19 2.42
CA VAL A 27 -1.73 1.46 2.35
C VAL A 27 -1.79 0.53 3.55
N VAL A 28 -2.90 0.57 4.29
CA VAL A 28 -3.10 -0.22 5.51
C VAL A 28 -4.39 -1.01 5.39
N ARG A 29 -4.35 -2.27 5.81
CA ARG A 29 -5.53 -3.11 5.97
C ARG A 29 -5.76 -3.31 7.46
N ASP A 30 -6.92 -2.86 7.97
CA ASP A 30 -7.22 -3.01 9.39
C ASP A 30 -7.78 -4.40 9.71
N GLY A 31 -8.03 -4.66 11.00
CA GLY A 31 -8.54 -5.96 11.46
C GLY A 31 -9.92 -6.32 10.92
N ALA A 32 -10.69 -5.35 10.43
CA ALA A 32 -11.98 -5.59 9.79
C ALA A 32 -11.85 -5.79 8.27
N GLY A 33 -10.63 -5.75 7.74
CA GLY A 33 -10.36 -5.88 6.30
C GLY A 33 -10.58 -4.58 5.51
N ILE A 34 -10.80 -3.46 6.17
CA ILE A 34 -10.97 -2.17 5.52
C ILE A 34 -9.60 -1.62 5.12
N ILE A 35 -9.49 -1.19 3.88
CA ILE A 35 -8.24 -0.65 3.32
C ILE A 35 -8.29 0.87 3.37
N LYS A 36 -7.23 1.48 3.90
CA LYS A 36 -7.08 2.93 4.03
C LYS A 36 -5.76 3.37 3.44
N TYR A 37 -5.74 4.61 2.95
CA TYR A 37 -4.63 5.18 2.21
C TYR A 37 -4.14 6.45 2.87
N LYS A 38 -2.82 6.60 2.95
CA LYS A 38 -2.18 7.84 3.40
C LYS A 38 -1.52 8.51 2.21
N LEU A 39 -1.67 9.83 2.14
CA LEU A 39 -1.12 10.64 1.05
C LEU A 39 0.12 11.41 1.54
N ALA A 40 1.17 11.40 0.74
CA ALA A 40 2.37 12.17 1.03
C ALA A 40 2.03 13.66 0.96
N GLY A 41 2.44 14.41 1.97
CA GLY A 41 2.17 15.84 2.07
C GLY A 41 0.80 16.20 2.62
N TYR A 42 -0.04 15.22 2.93
CA TYR A 42 -1.34 15.44 3.57
C TYR A 42 -1.32 14.85 4.97
N ALA A 43 -1.10 15.68 5.97
CA ALA A 43 -0.91 15.23 7.34
C ALA A 43 -2.25 14.91 8.04
N GLY A 44 -2.19 13.96 8.97
CA GLY A 44 -3.24 13.75 9.98
C GLY A 44 -4.45 12.96 9.55
N ARG A 45 -4.48 12.38 8.35
CA ARG A 45 -5.67 11.69 7.87
C ARG A 45 -5.35 10.52 6.95
N PHE A 46 -6.13 9.43 7.11
CA PHE A 46 -6.22 8.35 6.11
C PHE A 46 -7.48 8.55 5.28
N PHE A 47 -7.47 8.02 4.06
CA PHE A 47 -8.58 8.10 3.11
C PHE A 47 -9.05 6.71 2.75
N THR A 48 -10.34 6.60 2.42
CA THR A 48 -10.86 5.38 1.78
C THR A 48 -10.70 5.51 0.26
N GLU A 49 -10.83 4.39 -0.44
CA GLU A 49 -10.71 4.40 -1.91
C GLU A 49 -11.77 5.28 -2.57
N LEU A 50 -12.98 5.32 -1.98
CA LEU A 50 -14.07 6.15 -2.52
C LEU A 50 -13.80 7.65 -2.44
N GLU A 51 -12.93 8.07 -1.54
CA GLU A 51 -12.57 9.48 -1.37
C GLU A 51 -11.48 9.95 -2.33
N LEU A 52 -10.87 9.03 -3.07
CA LEU A 52 -9.73 9.31 -3.95
C LEU A 52 -10.07 9.01 -5.40
N VAL A 53 -9.41 9.74 -6.31
CA VAL A 53 -9.53 9.51 -7.75
C VAL A 53 -8.13 9.30 -8.32
N HIS A 54 -7.93 8.18 -8.99
CA HIS A 54 -6.68 7.90 -9.70
C HIS A 54 -6.55 8.84 -10.89
N THR A 55 -5.39 9.46 -11.06
CA THR A 55 -5.18 10.42 -12.16
C THR A 55 -4.89 9.75 -13.51
N GLY A 56 -4.59 8.46 -13.50
CA GLY A 56 -4.11 7.76 -14.70
C GLY A 56 -2.62 7.91 -14.96
N LYS A 57 -1.91 8.71 -14.15
CA LYS A 57 -0.47 8.85 -14.28
C LYS A 57 0.25 7.59 -13.82
N PRO A 58 1.43 7.29 -14.39
CA PRO A 58 2.20 6.11 -13.99
C PRO A 58 2.56 6.11 -12.52
N ASN A 59 2.58 4.92 -11.92
CA ASN A 59 3.03 4.74 -10.56
C ASN A 59 4.51 5.12 -10.41
N VAL A 60 4.83 5.95 -9.42
CA VAL A 60 6.19 6.47 -9.20
C VAL A 60 7.00 5.63 -8.23
N CYS A 61 6.43 4.56 -7.69
CA CYS A 61 7.09 3.69 -6.72
C CYS A 61 6.76 2.22 -6.99
N PRO A 62 7.22 1.65 -8.12
CA PRO A 62 6.90 0.27 -8.46
C PRO A 62 7.35 -0.69 -7.35
N HIS A 63 6.52 -1.66 -7.04
CA HIS A 63 6.81 -2.68 -6.04
C HIS A 63 5.98 -3.93 -6.34
N GLN A 64 6.37 -5.05 -5.72
CA GLN A 64 5.85 -6.35 -6.10
C GLN A 64 4.51 -6.69 -5.45
N PHE A 65 4.32 -6.34 -4.18
CA PHE A 65 3.18 -6.84 -3.40
C PHE A 65 2.24 -5.74 -2.96
N ASN A 66 0.97 -6.10 -2.77
CA ASN A 66 -0.08 -5.23 -2.27
C ASN A 66 -0.63 -5.75 -0.94
N VAL A 67 -1.32 -4.88 -0.21
CA VAL A 67 -2.06 -5.26 0.99
C VAL A 67 -3.04 -6.39 0.66
N GLY A 68 -3.07 -7.40 1.51
CA GLY A 68 -3.92 -8.56 1.33
C GLY A 68 -3.30 -9.70 0.54
N ASP A 69 -2.14 -9.47 -0.10
CA ASP A 69 -1.45 -10.53 -0.84
C ASP A 69 -0.88 -11.57 0.11
N ARG A 70 -0.95 -12.82 -0.31
CA ARG A 70 -0.32 -13.92 0.41
C ARG A 70 1.10 -14.08 -0.09
N VAL A 71 2.03 -14.12 0.84
CA VAL A 71 3.46 -14.20 0.55
C VAL A 71 4.13 -15.27 1.40
N VAL A 72 5.28 -15.74 0.95
CA VAL A 72 6.16 -16.57 1.76
C VAL A 72 7.21 -15.67 2.39
N ASN A 73 7.27 -15.71 3.71
CA ASN A 73 8.35 -15.07 4.46
C ASN A 73 9.58 -15.97 4.34
N ILE A 74 10.58 -15.53 3.58
CA ILE A 74 11.76 -16.32 3.25
C ILE A 74 12.56 -16.68 4.52
N GLU A 75 12.57 -15.79 5.50
CA GLU A 75 13.34 -15.99 6.73
C GLU A 75 12.97 -17.29 7.46
N ASN A 76 11.69 -17.61 7.52
CA ASN A 76 11.18 -18.77 8.26
C ASN A 76 10.33 -19.72 7.42
N ASP A 77 10.26 -19.48 6.11
CA ASP A 77 9.52 -20.31 5.16
C ASP A 77 8.04 -20.49 5.53
N THR A 78 7.43 -19.44 6.07
CA THR A 78 6.02 -19.44 6.44
C THR A 78 5.21 -18.56 5.50
N ILE A 79 3.92 -18.88 5.36
CA ILE A 79 2.99 -18.09 4.58
C ILE A 79 2.36 -17.05 5.49
N ASP A 80 2.26 -15.83 4.99
CA ASP A 80 1.66 -14.71 5.72
C ASP A 80 0.93 -13.80 4.75
N VAL A 81 0.26 -12.79 5.28
CA VAL A 81 -0.52 -11.83 4.51
C VAL A 81 0.04 -10.44 4.74
N ILE A 82 0.17 -9.67 3.67
CA ILE A 82 0.62 -8.27 3.75
C ILE A 82 -0.46 -7.44 4.45
N GLU A 83 -0.10 -6.82 5.55
CA GLU A 83 -0.98 -5.94 6.33
C GLU A 83 -0.82 -4.49 5.91
N THR A 84 0.43 -4.01 5.75
CA THR A 84 0.70 -2.65 5.30
C THR A 84 1.77 -2.61 4.23
N VAL A 85 1.68 -1.60 3.38
CA VAL A 85 2.69 -1.25 2.38
C VAL A 85 3.03 0.20 2.59
N SER A 86 4.29 0.54 2.76
CA SER A 86 4.73 1.90 3.04
C SER A 86 5.93 2.27 2.19
N ARG A 87 5.96 3.51 1.71
CA ARG A 87 7.12 4.08 1.04
C ARG A 87 8.10 4.60 2.09
N THR A 88 9.36 4.20 1.97
CA THR A 88 10.45 4.69 2.84
C THR A 88 11.60 5.18 2.00
N VAL A 89 12.59 5.79 2.63
CA VAL A 89 13.83 6.21 1.97
C VAL A 89 14.63 5.03 1.41
N LYS A 90 14.38 3.82 1.92
CA LYS A 90 15.04 2.59 1.48
C LYS A 90 14.23 1.81 0.45
N GLY A 91 13.08 2.34 0.04
CA GLY A 91 12.16 1.66 -0.87
C GLY A 91 10.84 1.31 -0.21
N VAL A 92 10.10 0.40 -0.80
CA VAL A 92 8.79 -0.04 -0.28
C VAL A 92 9.00 -1.09 0.80
N MET A 93 8.36 -0.86 1.94
CA MET A 93 8.44 -1.70 3.13
C MET A 93 7.07 -2.31 3.39
N TYR A 94 7.07 -3.58 3.82
CA TYR A 94 5.86 -4.33 4.12
C TYR A 94 5.83 -4.73 5.59
N THR A 95 4.62 -4.76 6.17
CA THR A 95 4.39 -5.48 7.42
C THR A 95 3.45 -6.64 7.17
N LEU A 96 3.66 -7.72 7.90
CA LEU A 96 2.88 -8.94 7.78
C LEU A 96 1.97 -9.10 9.00
N GLU A 97 0.84 -9.76 8.84
CA GLU A 97 -0.12 -9.94 9.93
C GLU A 97 0.45 -10.69 11.13
N ASN A 98 1.34 -11.65 10.90
CA ASN A 98 1.86 -12.54 11.94
C ASN A 98 3.36 -12.35 12.17
N SER A 99 3.95 -11.24 11.74
CA SER A 99 5.36 -10.93 11.96
C SER A 99 5.49 -9.51 12.45
N LEU A 100 6.37 -9.31 13.44
CA LEU A 100 6.68 -7.98 13.96
C LEU A 100 7.80 -7.28 13.20
N LYS A 101 8.47 -8.00 12.29
CA LYS A 101 9.59 -7.43 11.53
C LYS A 101 9.11 -6.81 10.23
N PHE A 102 9.72 -5.69 9.86
CA PHE A 102 9.53 -5.08 8.55
C PHE A 102 10.21 -5.92 7.48
N LYS A 103 9.58 -6.01 6.32
CA LYS A 103 10.07 -6.79 5.19
C LYS A 103 10.15 -5.91 3.94
N TYR A 104 11.07 -6.28 3.04
CA TYR A 104 11.22 -5.66 1.73
C TYR A 104 10.98 -6.71 0.65
N ASP A 105 10.89 -6.30 -0.61
CA ASP A 105 10.64 -7.24 -1.72
C ASP A 105 11.57 -8.45 -1.69
N LYS A 106 12.85 -8.24 -1.36
CA LYS A 106 13.85 -9.32 -1.30
C LYS A 106 13.61 -10.34 -0.21
N ASP A 107 12.83 -10.00 0.81
CA ASP A 107 12.55 -10.85 1.97
C ASP A 107 11.33 -11.74 1.78
N LEU A 108 10.61 -11.54 0.69
CA LEU A 108 9.34 -12.19 0.42
C LEU A 108 9.34 -12.78 -0.99
N ARG A 109 8.52 -13.80 -1.19
CA ARG A 109 8.19 -14.30 -2.53
C ARG A 109 6.70 -14.56 -2.62
N PRO A 110 6.13 -14.57 -3.84
CA PRO A 110 4.70 -14.88 -4.00
C PRO A 110 4.39 -16.26 -3.43
N ALA A 111 3.27 -16.36 -2.71
CA ALA A 111 2.76 -17.65 -2.28
C ALA A 111 1.92 -18.22 -3.42
N ASN A 112 2.58 -18.68 -4.46
CA ASN A 112 1.92 -19.30 -5.60
C ASN A 112 1.61 -20.74 -5.25
N TYR A 113 0.36 -21.00 -4.92
CA TYR A 113 -0.10 -22.37 -4.86
C TYR A 113 -0.45 -22.81 -6.25
N THR A 114 0.45 -23.54 -6.82
CA THR A 114 0.06 -24.36 -7.93
C THR A 114 -0.32 -25.70 -7.35
N LEU A 115 -1.59 -25.96 -7.37
CA LEU A 115 -2.10 -27.26 -7.00
C LEU A 115 -2.17 -28.10 -8.26
N PHE A 116 -1.44 -29.12 -8.28
CA PHE A 116 -1.49 -30.12 -9.34
C PHE A 116 -1.75 -31.46 -8.78
#